data_f5657acbbfd7ef3e45dc4e9e97219e05
#
_entry.id   f5657acbbfd7ef3e45dc4e9e97219e05
#
_cell.length_a   1.000
_cell.length_b   1.000
_cell.length_c   1.000
_cell.angle_alpha   90.00
_cell.angle_beta   90.00
_cell.angle_gamma   90.00
#
_symmetry.space_group_name_H-M   'P 1'
#
loop_
_entity.id
_entity.type
_entity.pdbx_description
1 polymer ?
#
loop_
_entity_poly.entity_id
_entity_poly.type
_entity_poly.pdbx_seq_one_letter_code
_entity_poly.pdbx_strand_id
1 'polypeptide(L)'
;MAVRIVTDSACDLPSEMEDELREWGVHTIPFIFHFGLEACQDKTMSMESFFTRALRTWPTTAAPAVGAYAEAYDKIVSQGDQALCITITGRHSGTYNAAMVAAQEYDEDQVTVIDSRSLSMGEGFLALAAVRAARAGATLREVAQLMRDMIARIRFFIGLDTLDYVVRGGRASRAVGLVASLLQLRPILTVVDGELTLSDKPRSRKRCKERLLQLATDRLPLEALGVMHAAAAQEAAELADRLAVLTGWARPAIPVVEVGMALATHAGPAALGIVAVTQPQAEENERRRTILGREMPRIELPHIELPHIELPHIDLPRFGRDDRDEHEDR
;
A
#
# COMPACT_ATOMS: atom_id res chain seq x y z
N MET A 1 28.58 0.34 10.79
CA MET A 1 27.58 1.20 10.11
C MET A 1 26.36 0.32 9.86
N ALA A 2 25.23 0.64 10.48
CA ALA A 2 23.97 -0.04 10.22
C ALA A 2 23.12 0.79 9.25
N VAL A 3 22.26 0.12 8.46
CA VAL A 3 21.30 0.81 7.61
C VAL A 3 20.03 1.05 8.44
N ARG A 4 19.65 2.32 8.60
CA ARG A 4 18.42 2.75 9.27
C ARG A 4 17.39 3.17 8.24
N ILE A 5 16.13 2.81 8.50
CA ILE A 5 15.05 3.08 7.58
C ILE A 5 14.29 4.33 8.05
N VAL A 6 13.99 5.21 7.11
CA VAL A 6 13.11 6.38 7.26
C VAL A 6 11.94 6.20 6.33
N THR A 7 10.72 6.45 6.77
CA THR A 7 9.52 6.41 5.94
C THR A 7 8.57 7.54 6.35
N ASP A 8 7.46 7.73 5.66
CA ASP A 8 6.42 8.66 6.07
C ASP A 8 5.15 7.91 6.59
N SER A 9 4.21 8.64 7.18
CA SER A 9 3.04 8.03 7.82
C SER A 9 2.00 7.48 6.83
N ALA A 10 2.16 7.72 5.52
CA ALA A 10 1.34 7.05 4.52
C ALA A 10 1.73 5.57 4.31
N CYS A 11 2.79 5.13 4.97
CA CYS A 11 3.16 3.73 5.14
C CYS A 11 2.15 3.06 6.09
N ASP A 12 1.07 2.50 5.55
CA ASP A 12 0.05 1.82 6.34
C ASP A 12 0.36 0.33 6.44
N LEU A 13 0.49 -0.15 7.67
CA LEU A 13 0.69 -1.56 8.00
C LEU A 13 -0.19 -1.94 9.19
N PRO A 14 -0.58 -3.21 9.34
CA PRO A 14 -1.17 -3.69 10.57
C PRO A 14 -0.25 -3.49 11.79
N SER A 15 -0.84 -3.43 12.98
CA SER A 15 -0.11 -3.14 14.24
C SER A 15 1.11 -4.01 14.44
N GLU A 16 1.01 -5.30 14.17
CA GLU A 16 2.10 -6.25 14.37
C GLU A 16 3.31 -5.95 13.44
N MET A 17 3.04 -5.48 12.24
CA MET A 17 4.08 -5.08 11.28
C MET A 17 4.63 -3.68 11.59
N GLU A 18 3.78 -2.76 12.07
CA GLU A 18 4.24 -1.45 12.57
C GLU A 18 5.11 -1.62 13.82
N ASP A 19 4.81 -2.59 14.68
CA ASP A 19 5.65 -2.93 15.83
C ASP A 19 7.03 -3.43 15.40
N GLU A 20 7.11 -4.27 14.36
CA GLU A 20 8.40 -4.70 13.78
C GLU A 20 9.22 -3.49 13.30
N LEU A 21 8.59 -2.53 12.61
CA LEU A 21 9.26 -1.30 12.18
C LEU A 21 9.73 -0.47 13.38
N ARG A 22 8.91 -0.35 14.42
CA ARG A 22 9.21 0.42 15.64
C ARG A 22 10.35 -0.23 16.44
N GLU A 23 10.33 -1.54 16.61
CA GLU A 23 11.39 -2.30 17.30
C GLU A 23 12.75 -2.14 16.59
N TRP A 24 12.74 -2.02 15.28
CA TRP A 24 13.95 -1.76 14.50
C TRP A 24 14.38 -0.30 14.52
N GLY A 25 13.58 0.59 15.09
CA GLY A 25 13.87 2.02 15.19
C GLY A 25 13.68 2.76 13.87
N VAL A 26 12.68 2.37 13.07
CA VAL A 26 12.31 3.12 11.86
C VAL A 26 11.83 4.51 12.24
N HIS A 27 12.34 5.52 11.54
CA HIS A 27 11.89 6.90 11.68
C HIS A 27 10.70 7.14 10.75
N THR A 28 9.49 7.24 11.31
CA THR A 28 8.28 7.57 10.55
C THR A 28 8.01 9.07 10.64
N ILE A 29 8.07 9.76 9.49
CA ILE A 29 7.81 11.20 9.39
C ILE A 29 6.31 11.41 9.19
N PRO A 30 5.61 12.10 10.11
CA PRO A 30 4.17 12.23 10.05
C PRO A 30 3.71 13.20 8.96
N PHE A 31 2.68 12.83 8.22
CA PHE A 31 1.88 13.76 7.43
C PHE A 31 1.09 14.68 8.35
N ILE A 32 0.84 15.88 7.86
CA ILE A 32 -0.07 16.84 8.50
C ILE A 32 -1.30 16.99 7.62
N PHE A 33 -2.47 16.89 8.23
CA PHE A 33 -3.71 17.27 7.59
C PHE A 33 -4.37 18.40 8.34
N HIS A 34 -5.23 19.17 7.67
CA HIS A 34 -5.82 20.38 8.21
C HIS A 34 -7.33 20.34 8.08
N PHE A 35 -8.01 20.77 9.12
CA PHE A 35 -9.41 21.20 9.07
C PHE A 35 -9.46 22.73 9.21
N GLY A 36 -9.52 23.44 8.08
CA GLY A 36 -9.35 24.90 8.07
C GLY A 36 -7.96 25.30 8.56
N LEU A 37 -7.89 26.01 9.70
CA LEU A 37 -6.61 26.45 10.31
C LEU A 37 -6.03 25.45 11.32
N GLU A 38 -6.77 24.43 11.72
CA GLU A 38 -6.31 23.43 12.68
C GLU A 38 -5.45 22.38 11.97
N ALA A 39 -4.19 22.28 12.40
CA ALA A 39 -3.26 21.26 11.93
C ALA A 39 -3.34 20.02 12.83
N CYS A 40 -3.47 18.85 12.23
CA CYS A 40 -3.51 17.57 12.92
C CYS A 40 -2.45 16.64 12.32
N GLN A 41 -1.79 15.85 13.15
CA GLN A 41 -0.92 14.78 12.66
C GLN A 41 -1.74 13.59 12.17
N ASP A 42 -1.23 12.92 11.17
CA ASP A 42 -1.82 11.68 10.67
C ASP A 42 -1.90 10.61 11.76
N LYS A 43 -2.90 9.74 11.68
CA LYS A 43 -3.15 8.63 12.63
C LYS A 43 -3.40 9.06 14.10
N THR A 44 -3.79 10.33 14.36
CA THR A 44 -4.04 10.84 15.72
C THR A 44 -5.51 10.86 16.16
N MET A 45 -6.42 10.48 15.25
CA MET A 45 -7.86 10.38 15.57
C MET A 45 -8.47 9.12 14.92
N SER A 46 -9.69 8.76 15.33
CA SER A 46 -10.41 7.66 14.67
C SER A 46 -10.92 8.07 13.28
N MET A 47 -11.03 7.11 12.38
CA MET A 47 -11.57 7.34 11.03
C MET A 47 -13.02 7.84 11.05
N GLU A 48 -13.81 7.39 12.01
CA GLU A 48 -15.18 7.87 12.23
C GLU A 48 -15.20 9.37 12.59
N SER A 49 -14.36 9.79 13.54
CA SER A 49 -14.22 11.20 13.93
C SER A 49 -13.73 12.05 12.76
N PHE A 50 -12.78 11.53 12.00
CA PHE A 50 -12.24 12.19 10.81
C PHE A 50 -13.34 12.47 9.77
N PHE A 51 -14.09 11.47 9.34
CA PHE A 51 -15.15 11.67 8.35
C PHE A 51 -16.33 12.48 8.88
N THR A 52 -16.68 12.36 10.18
CA THR A 52 -17.69 13.23 10.81
C THR A 52 -17.28 14.70 10.73
N ARG A 53 -16.01 15.02 10.96
CA ARG A 53 -15.48 16.40 10.80
C ARG A 53 -15.42 16.82 9.34
N ALA A 54 -15.04 15.92 8.44
CA ALA A 54 -14.95 16.18 7.00
C ALA A 54 -16.28 16.61 6.37
N LEU A 55 -17.41 16.19 6.93
CA LEU A 55 -18.75 16.65 6.52
C LEU A 55 -18.97 18.15 6.76
N ARG A 56 -18.27 18.75 7.75
CA ARG A 56 -18.41 20.16 8.12
C ARG A 56 -17.30 21.02 7.55
N THR A 57 -16.09 20.51 7.58
CA THR A 57 -14.89 21.22 7.10
C THR A 57 -14.07 20.26 6.25
N TRP A 58 -13.89 20.59 4.99
CA TRP A 58 -13.14 19.74 4.06
C TRP A 58 -11.67 19.64 4.50
N PRO A 59 -11.12 18.43 4.68
CA PRO A 59 -9.72 18.26 5.06
C PRO A 59 -8.80 18.54 3.87
N THR A 60 -7.62 19.05 4.16
CA THR A 60 -6.51 19.17 3.19
C THR A 60 -5.25 18.56 3.77
N THR A 61 -4.32 18.11 2.93
CA THR A 61 -3.06 17.51 3.36
C THR A 61 -1.88 18.38 2.97
N ALA A 62 -0.85 18.39 3.82
CA ALA A 62 0.45 18.96 3.52
C ALA A 62 1.51 17.84 3.57
N ALA A 63 2.46 17.87 2.61
CA ALA A 63 3.63 17.03 2.70
C ALA A 63 4.45 17.37 3.95
N PRO A 64 5.16 16.41 4.55
CA PRO A 64 6.08 16.68 5.65
C PRO A 64 7.11 17.75 5.27
N ALA A 65 7.52 18.55 6.24
CA ALA A 65 8.52 19.59 6.02
C ALA A 65 9.92 18.99 5.77
N VAL A 66 10.72 19.67 4.96
CA VAL A 66 12.13 19.30 4.70
C VAL A 66 12.92 19.12 6.00
N GLY A 67 12.70 20.01 6.99
CA GLY A 67 13.38 19.97 8.29
C GLY A 67 13.13 18.68 9.08
N ALA A 68 11.96 18.05 8.93
CA ALA A 68 11.66 16.79 9.62
C ALA A 68 12.52 15.61 9.06
N TYR A 69 12.78 15.62 7.76
CA TYR A 69 13.69 14.66 7.15
C TYR A 69 15.15 14.95 7.52
N ALA A 70 15.57 16.23 7.50
CA ALA A 70 16.92 16.64 7.89
C ALA A 70 17.22 16.19 9.33
N GLU A 71 16.31 16.43 10.28
CA GLU A 71 16.46 16.00 11.68
C GLU A 71 16.63 14.48 11.79
N ALA A 72 15.86 13.69 11.02
CA ALA A 72 15.97 12.25 11.02
C ALA A 72 17.31 11.77 10.45
N TYR A 73 17.79 12.40 9.36
CA TYR A 73 19.06 12.06 8.75
C TYR A 73 20.23 12.44 9.65
N ASP A 74 20.23 13.66 10.23
CA ASP A 74 21.23 14.10 11.19
C ASP A 74 21.39 13.12 12.36
N LYS A 75 20.26 12.68 12.91
CA LYS A 75 20.24 11.73 14.02
C LYS A 75 20.86 10.39 13.65
N ILE A 76 20.66 9.91 12.43
CA ILE A 76 21.19 8.64 11.94
C ILE A 76 22.69 8.78 11.63
N VAL A 77 23.04 9.77 10.82
CA VAL A 77 24.42 9.95 10.32
C VAL A 77 25.39 10.34 11.44
N SER A 78 24.95 11.17 12.40
CA SER A 78 25.77 11.52 13.58
C SER A 78 26.12 10.32 14.47
N GLN A 79 25.35 9.21 14.39
CA GLN A 79 25.65 7.95 15.07
C GLN A 79 26.59 7.04 14.27
N GLY A 80 27.04 7.47 13.07
CA GLY A 80 27.85 6.67 12.18
C GLY A 80 27.06 5.62 11.38
N ASP A 81 25.72 5.72 11.35
CA ASP A 81 24.85 4.86 10.58
C ASP A 81 24.48 5.49 9.23
N GLN A 82 23.88 4.72 8.33
CA GLN A 82 23.42 5.13 7.00
C GLN A 82 21.88 5.15 6.96
N ALA A 83 21.28 6.08 6.22
CA ALA A 83 19.84 6.20 6.10
C ALA A 83 19.34 5.75 4.72
N LEU A 84 18.33 4.86 4.69
CA LEU A 84 17.49 4.62 3.53
C LEU A 84 16.14 5.23 3.80
N CYS A 85 15.76 6.26 3.03
CA CYS A 85 14.45 6.88 3.11
C CYS A 85 13.55 6.35 1.98
N ILE A 86 12.37 5.85 2.33
CA ILE A 86 11.33 5.39 1.39
C ILE A 86 10.13 6.30 1.61
N THR A 87 9.61 6.91 0.55
CA THR A 87 8.47 7.82 0.64
C THR A 87 7.30 7.36 -0.22
N ILE A 88 6.11 7.85 0.11
CA ILE A 88 4.97 7.78 -0.80
C ILE A 88 5.35 8.34 -2.17
N THR A 89 4.63 7.91 -3.23
CA THR A 89 4.91 8.36 -4.59
C THR A 89 5.05 9.87 -4.74
N GLY A 90 6.15 10.30 -5.34
CA GLY A 90 6.44 11.71 -5.65
C GLY A 90 5.51 12.32 -6.73
N ARG A 91 4.72 11.49 -7.45
CA ARG A 91 3.76 11.97 -8.46
C ARG A 91 2.54 12.67 -7.85
N HIS A 92 2.19 12.31 -6.61
CA HIS A 92 0.99 12.81 -5.93
C HIS A 92 1.26 13.58 -4.65
N SER A 93 2.51 13.58 -4.18
CA SER A 93 2.92 14.26 -2.95
C SER A 93 4.27 14.95 -3.11
N GLY A 94 4.45 16.08 -2.45
CA GLY A 94 5.74 16.75 -2.32
C GLY A 94 6.73 16.03 -1.40
N THR A 95 6.35 14.93 -0.79
CA THR A 95 7.10 14.20 0.23
C THR A 95 8.46 13.72 -0.26
N TYR A 96 8.48 13.06 -1.44
CA TYR A 96 9.74 12.64 -2.06
C TYR A 96 10.69 13.81 -2.30
N ASN A 97 10.17 14.92 -2.82
CA ASN A 97 10.99 16.10 -3.06
C ASN A 97 11.51 16.70 -1.74
N ALA A 98 10.69 16.75 -0.69
CA ALA A 98 11.14 17.22 0.63
C ALA A 98 12.25 16.35 1.21
N ALA A 99 12.13 15.03 1.11
CA ALA A 99 13.14 14.07 1.53
C ALA A 99 14.43 14.21 0.72
N MET A 100 14.35 14.40 -0.60
CA MET A 100 15.49 14.63 -1.50
C MET A 100 16.21 15.95 -1.21
N VAL A 101 15.48 17.03 -0.94
CA VAL A 101 16.07 18.32 -0.57
C VAL A 101 16.85 18.19 0.74
N ALA A 102 16.29 17.52 1.74
CA ALA A 102 16.99 17.26 3.00
C ALA A 102 18.24 16.39 2.82
N ALA A 103 18.25 15.49 1.84
CA ALA A 103 19.38 14.60 1.57
C ALA A 103 20.57 15.30 0.85
N GLN A 104 20.40 16.53 0.33
CA GLN A 104 21.46 17.24 -0.40
C GLN A 104 22.68 17.60 0.46
N GLU A 105 22.52 17.60 1.78
CA GLU A 105 23.61 17.87 2.75
C GLU A 105 24.48 16.63 3.00
N TYR A 106 24.16 15.47 2.40
CA TYR A 106 24.82 14.18 2.64
C TYR A 106 25.29 13.55 1.33
N ASP A 107 26.32 12.73 1.42
CA ASP A 107 26.73 11.88 0.31
C ASP A 107 25.68 10.74 0.09
N GLU A 108 25.58 10.26 -1.15
CA GLU A 108 24.60 9.22 -1.52
C GLU A 108 24.83 7.89 -0.77
N ASP A 109 26.04 7.64 -0.32
CA ASP A 109 26.41 6.49 0.51
C ASP A 109 26.08 6.68 1.99
N GLN A 110 25.73 7.89 2.43
CA GLN A 110 25.23 8.18 3.78
C GLN A 110 23.71 8.20 3.82
N VAL A 111 23.05 8.84 2.83
CA VAL A 111 21.61 8.98 2.74
C VAL A 111 21.14 8.68 1.33
N THR A 112 20.36 7.63 1.16
CA THR A 112 19.72 7.28 -0.11
C THR A 112 18.19 7.46 0.03
N VAL A 113 17.57 8.17 -0.91
CA VAL A 113 16.12 8.40 -0.95
C VAL A 113 15.49 7.65 -2.12
N ILE A 114 14.40 6.95 -1.86
CA ILE A 114 13.66 6.15 -2.85
C ILE A 114 12.20 6.59 -2.89
N ASP A 115 11.73 6.96 -4.09
CA ASP A 115 10.31 7.07 -4.40
C ASP A 115 9.71 5.66 -4.50
N SER A 116 8.80 5.29 -3.59
CA SER A 116 8.14 3.99 -3.62
C SER A 116 7.32 3.76 -4.89
N ARG A 117 6.97 4.82 -5.59
CA ARG A 117 6.00 4.82 -6.69
C ARG A 117 4.70 4.10 -6.32
N SER A 118 4.38 4.08 -5.03
CA SER A 118 3.23 3.41 -4.47
C SER A 118 2.59 4.25 -3.36
N LEU A 119 1.60 3.68 -2.71
CA LEU A 119 0.79 4.30 -1.67
C LEU A 119 0.52 3.27 -0.57
N SER A 120 0.25 3.73 0.67
CA SER A 120 -0.27 2.89 1.75
C SER A 120 0.57 1.63 1.98
N MET A 121 -0.06 0.48 2.03
CA MET A 121 0.59 -0.82 2.25
C MET A 121 1.64 -1.17 1.18
N GLY A 122 1.57 -0.58 -0.03
CA GLY A 122 2.60 -0.77 -1.04
C GLY A 122 3.95 -0.18 -0.64
N GLU A 123 3.93 1.00 -0.01
CA GLU A 123 5.08 1.59 0.65
C GLU A 123 5.46 0.79 1.91
N GLY A 124 4.45 0.37 2.68
CA GLY A 124 4.64 -0.44 3.88
C GLY A 124 5.39 -1.75 3.63
N PHE A 125 5.06 -2.46 2.57
CA PHE A 125 5.78 -3.68 2.20
C PHE A 125 7.24 -3.41 1.79
N LEU A 126 7.52 -2.26 1.17
CA LEU A 126 8.90 -1.84 0.89
C LEU A 126 9.66 -1.55 2.19
N ALA A 127 9.06 -0.76 3.10
CA ALA A 127 9.68 -0.44 4.38
C ALA A 127 9.99 -1.71 5.19
N LEU A 128 9.06 -2.66 5.25
CA LEU A 128 9.23 -3.94 5.93
C LEU A 128 10.35 -4.78 5.30
N ALA A 129 10.39 -4.87 3.95
CA ALA A 129 11.43 -5.58 3.25
C ALA A 129 12.81 -4.94 3.46
N ALA A 130 12.88 -3.60 3.48
CA ALA A 130 14.11 -2.86 3.75
C ALA A 130 14.65 -3.12 5.16
N VAL A 131 13.77 -3.08 6.17
CA VAL A 131 14.12 -3.44 7.56
C VAL A 131 14.69 -4.84 7.64
N ARG A 132 14.04 -5.82 7.05
CA ARG A 132 14.47 -7.22 7.08
C ARG A 132 15.80 -7.43 6.38
N ALA A 133 16.04 -6.76 5.24
CA ALA A 133 17.32 -6.80 4.55
C ALA A 133 18.43 -6.14 5.38
N ALA A 134 18.17 -4.97 5.97
CA ALA A 134 19.12 -4.29 6.85
C ALA A 134 19.48 -5.13 8.09
N ARG A 135 18.49 -5.79 8.72
CA ARG A 135 18.70 -6.74 9.82
C ARG A 135 19.54 -7.94 9.40
N ALA A 136 19.42 -8.40 8.17
CA ALA A 136 20.22 -9.48 7.62
C ALA A 136 21.67 -9.04 7.29
N GLY A 137 22.02 -7.76 7.48
CA GLY A 137 23.35 -7.21 7.27
C GLY A 137 23.60 -6.73 5.83
N ALA A 138 22.55 -6.48 5.04
CA ALA A 138 22.70 -5.89 3.71
C ALA A 138 23.20 -4.45 3.81
N THR A 139 24.08 -4.07 2.89
CA THR A 139 24.57 -2.69 2.74
C THR A 139 23.50 -1.76 2.22
N LEU A 140 23.64 -0.43 2.41
CA LEU A 140 22.72 0.58 1.90
C LEU A 140 22.44 0.40 0.39
N ARG A 141 23.48 0.15 -0.39
CA ARG A 141 23.39 -0.07 -1.84
C ARG A 141 22.56 -1.31 -2.18
N GLU A 142 22.74 -2.40 -1.44
CA GLU A 142 22.00 -3.66 -1.63
C GLU A 142 20.54 -3.49 -1.26
N VAL A 143 20.24 -2.84 -0.12
CA VAL A 143 18.86 -2.57 0.28
C VAL A 143 18.19 -1.63 -0.74
N ALA A 144 18.88 -0.58 -1.19
CA ALA A 144 18.35 0.32 -2.21
C ALA A 144 18.03 -0.40 -3.54
N GLN A 145 18.92 -1.32 -3.97
CA GLN A 145 18.69 -2.11 -5.18
C GLN A 145 17.49 -3.06 -5.01
N LEU A 146 17.39 -3.72 -3.86
CA LEU A 146 16.23 -4.56 -3.53
C LEU A 146 14.91 -3.77 -3.61
N MET A 147 14.88 -2.53 -3.11
CA MET A 147 13.69 -1.68 -3.21
C MET A 147 13.33 -1.37 -4.66
N ARG A 148 14.32 -0.99 -5.49
CA ARG A 148 14.08 -0.71 -6.92
C ARG A 148 13.51 -1.92 -7.65
N ASP A 149 14.03 -3.12 -7.37
CA ASP A 149 13.55 -4.37 -7.96
C ASP A 149 12.12 -4.70 -7.47
N MET A 150 11.82 -4.47 -6.20
CA MET A 150 10.49 -4.74 -5.62
C MET A 150 9.42 -3.75 -6.12
N ILE A 151 9.76 -2.46 -6.29
CA ILE A 151 8.86 -1.42 -6.80
C ILE A 151 8.24 -1.85 -8.14
N ALA A 152 9.01 -2.42 -9.06
CA ALA A 152 8.55 -2.88 -10.35
C ALA A 152 7.48 -4.00 -10.26
N ARG A 153 7.42 -4.71 -9.13
CA ARG A 153 6.54 -5.85 -8.87
C ARG A 153 5.31 -5.54 -8.04
N ILE A 154 5.24 -4.32 -7.44
CA ILE A 154 4.08 -3.88 -6.68
C ILE A 154 2.92 -3.62 -7.64
N ARG A 155 1.75 -4.12 -7.28
CA ARG A 155 0.47 -3.86 -7.93
C ARG A 155 -0.48 -3.29 -6.89
N PHE A 156 -0.93 -2.08 -7.13
CA PHE A 156 -1.83 -1.34 -6.25
C PHE A 156 -3.15 -1.12 -6.95
N PHE A 157 -4.25 -1.47 -6.32
CA PHE A 157 -5.60 -1.25 -6.81
C PHE A 157 -6.46 -0.67 -5.70
N ILE A 158 -7.27 0.35 -6.01
CA ILE A 158 -8.22 0.93 -5.07
C ILE A 158 -9.55 1.20 -5.76
N GLY A 159 -10.62 0.61 -5.23
CA GLY A 159 -11.99 0.89 -5.59
C GLY A 159 -12.56 1.98 -4.72
N LEU A 160 -13.03 3.05 -5.36
CA LEU A 160 -13.60 4.22 -4.69
C LEU A 160 -15.12 4.19 -4.76
N ASP A 161 -15.76 4.69 -3.72
CA ASP A 161 -17.21 4.87 -3.72
C ASP A 161 -17.63 6.10 -4.52
N THR A 162 -16.78 7.12 -4.55
CA THR A 162 -16.93 8.34 -5.36
C THR A 162 -15.55 8.89 -5.74
N LEU A 163 -15.49 9.64 -6.83
CA LEU A 163 -14.28 10.39 -7.22
C LEU A 163 -14.17 11.76 -6.53
N ASP A 164 -15.20 12.20 -5.82
CA ASP A 164 -15.24 13.54 -5.23
C ASP A 164 -14.02 13.87 -4.38
N TYR A 165 -13.56 12.88 -3.59
CA TYR A 165 -12.40 13.06 -2.71
C TYR A 165 -11.10 13.20 -3.50
N VAL A 166 -10.87 12.38 -4.51
CA VAL A 166 -9.68 12.46 -5.37
C VAL A 166 -9.67 13.78 -6.14
N VAL A 167 -10.84 14.21 -6.66
CA VAL A 167 -10.98 15.44 -7.44
C VAL A 167 -10.79 16.68 -6.56
N ARG A 168 -11.53 16.77 -5.45
CA ARG A 168 -11.43 17.90 -4.52
C ARG A 168 -10.04 17.98 -3.86
N GLY A 169 -9.43 16.82 -3.63
CA GLY A 169 -8.07 16.72 -3.13
C GLY A 169 -6.99 17.09 -4.15
N GLY A 170 -7.36 17.37 -5.41
CA GLY A 170 -6.41 17.73 -6.48
C GLY A 170 -5.50 16.59 -6.95
N ARG A 171 -5.80 15.34 -6.62
CA ARG A 171 -5.05 14.13 -7.02
C ARG A 171 -5.71 13.39 -8.18
N ALA A 172 -6.79 13.95 -8.75
CA ALA A 172 -7.30 13.50 -10.02
C ALA A 172 -6.31 13.88 -11.12
N SER A 173 -5.41 12.96 -11.46
CA SER A 173 -4.45 13.16 -12.54
C SER A 173 -5.16 13.26 -13.91
N ARG A 174 -4.39 13.61 -14.96
CA ARG A 174 -4.88 13.73 -16.34
C ARG A 174 -5.66 12.51 -16.85
N ALA A 175 -5.48 11.33 -16.25
CA ALA A 175 -6.20 10.10 -16.62
C ALA A 175 -7.67 10.10 -16.16
N VAL A 176 -8.05 10.90 -15.16
CA VAL A 176 -9.44 11.06 -14.68
C VAL A 176 -10.18 12.17 -15.40
N GLY A 177 -9.69 12.67 -16.54
CA GLY A 177 -10.21 13.79 -17.32
C GLY A 177 -11.65 13.69 -17.86
N LEU A 178 -12.48 12.78 -17.31
CA LEU A 178 -13.89 12.55 -17.68
C LEU A 178 -14.79 12.45 -16.42
N VAL A 179 -14.57 13.36 -15.45
CA VAL A 179 -15.31 13.35 -14.17
C VAL A 179 -16.82 13.34 -14.35
N ALA A 180 -17.35 14.09 -15.34
CA ALA A 180 -18.79 14.17 -15.60
C ALA A 180 -19.43 12.84 -16.05
N SER A 181 -18.66 11.94 -16.67
CA SER A 181 -19.16 10.63 -17.16
C SER A 181 -19.05 9.53 -16.11
N LEU A 182 -18.47 9.80 -14.93
CA LEU A 182 -18.23 8.82 -13.86
C LEU A 182 -19.23 8.93 -12.70
N LEU A 183 -20.20 9.82 -12.77
CA LEU A 183 -21.33 9.87 -11.83
C LEU A 183 -22.03 8.50 -11.79
N GLN A 184 -22.25 7.97 -10.59
CA GLN A 184 -22.85 6.63 -10.31
C GLN A 184 -21.95 5.42 -10.63
N LEU A 185 -20.65 5.62 -10.91
CA LEU A 185 -19.69 4.53 -11.04
C LEU A 185 -18.90 4.33 -9.73
N ARG A 186 -18.30 3.17 -9.61
CA ARG A 186 -17.38 2.80 -8.53
C ARG A 186 -15.99 2.58 -9.14
N PRO A 187 -15.27 3.66 -9.48
CA PRO A 187 -14.03 3.55 -10.24
C PRO A 187 -12.97 2.79 -9.47
N ILE A 188 -12.21 1.99 -10.19
CA ILE A 188 -11.00 1.35 -9.67
C ILE A 188 -9.81 2.09 -10.26
N LEU A 189 -8.97 2.62 -9.38
CA LEU A 189 -7.69 3.21 -9.74
C LEU A 189 -6.57 2.22 -9.48
N THR A 190 -5.50 2.36 -10.24
CA THR A 190 -4.23 1.65 -10.07
C THR A 190 -3.08 2.65 -10.10
N VAL A 191 -1.92 2.26 -9.64
CA VAL A 191 -0.70 3.06 -9.77
C VAL A 191 0.17 2.49 -10.88
N VAL A 192 0.53 3.34 -11.84
CA VAL A 192 1.46 3.03 -12.93
C VAL A 192 2.58 4.08 -12.90
N ASP A 193 3.81 3.64 -12.73
CA ASP A 193 4.99 4.54 -12.60
C ASP A 193 4.79 5.67 -11.58
N GLY A 194 4.14 5.35 -10.46
CA GLY A 194 3.84 6.28 -9.39
C GLY A 194 2.59 7.13 -9.61
N GLU A 195 1.95 7.08 -10.78
CA GLU A 195 0.78 7.89 -11.11
C GLU A 195 -0.52 7.10 -10.96
N LEU A 196 -1.53 7.69 -10.30
CA LEU A 196 -2.88 7.14 -10.22
C LEU A 196 -3.55 7.19 -11.58
N THR A 197 -3.94 6.03 -12.08
CA THR A 197 -4.62 5.88 -13.37
C THR A 197 -5.92 5.10 -13.19
N LEU A 198 -6.88 5.35 -14.08
CA LEU A 198 -8.14 4.62 -14.08
C LEU A 198 -7.96 3.22 -14.66
N SER A 199 -8.20 2.20 -13.85
CA SER A 199 -8.10 0.80 -14.26
C SER A 199 -9.44 0.24 -14.77
N ASP A 200 -10.56 0.54 -14.07
CA ASP A 200 -11.88 0.01 -14.41
C ASP A 200 -13.01 0.90 -13.88
N LYS A 201 -14.24 0.70 -14.39
CA LYS A 201 -15.43 1.53 -14.11
C LYS A 201 -16.66 0.69 -13.73
N PRO A 202 -16.62 -0.12 -12.67
CA PRO A 202 -17.77 -0.90 -12.24
C PRO A 202 -18.97 -0.01 -11.88
N ARG A 203 -20.18 -0.51 -12.14
CA ARG A 203 -21.43 0.22 -11.83
C ARG A 203 -22.03 -0.11 -10.48
N SER A 204 -21.47 -1.05 -9.73
CA SER A 204 -21.98 -1.42 -8.41
C SER A 204 -20.84 -1.81 -7.48
N ARG A 205 -21.08 -1.67 -6.16
CA ARG A 205 -20.16 -2.07 -5.11
C ARG A 205 -19.76 -3.55 -5.22
N LYS A 206 -20.73 -4.43 -5.50
CA LYS A 206 -20.47 -5.86 -5.69
C LYS A 206 -19.48 -6.09 -6.85
N ARG A 207 -19.75 -5.50 -8.02
CA ARG A 207 -18.86 -5.64 -9.19
C ARG A 207 -17.47 -5.03 -8.95
N CYS A 208 -17.40 -3.95 -8.16
CA CYS A 208 -16.12 -3.35 -7.78
C CYS A 208 -15.29 -4.35 -6.97
N LYS A 209 -15.87 -4.96 -5.93
CA LYS A 209 -15.20 -6.00 -5.12
C LYS A 209 -14.76 -7.20 -5.97
N GLU A 210 -15.61 -7.69 -6.85
CA GLU A 210 -15.28 -8.80 -7.76
C GLU A 210 -14.10 -8.45 -8.69
N ARG A 211 -14.11 -7.24 -9.24
CA ARG A 211 -13.06 -6.79 -10.13
C ARG A 211 -11.72 -6.58 -9.43
N LEU A 212 -11.74 -6.03 -8.20
CA LEU A 212 -10.53 -5.91 -7.36
C LEU A 212 -9.87 -7.28 -7.13
N LEU A 213 -10.67 -8.30 -6.79
CA LEU A 213 -10.17 -9.67 -6.62
C LEU A 213 -9.52 -10.21 -7.89
N GLN A 214 -10.17 -10.05 -9.06
CA GLN A 214 -9.62 -10.46 -10.34
C GLN A 214 -8.28 -9.78 -10.64
N LEU A 215 -8.21 -8.46 -10.50
CA LEU A 215 -7.00 -7.68 -10.76
C LEU A 215 -5.84 -8.07 -9.85
N ALA A 216 -6.13 -8.38 -8.57
CA ALA A 216 -5.12 -8.80 -7.61
C ALA A 216 -4.57 -10.20 -7.90
N THR A 217 -5.38 -11.10 -8.46
CA THR A 217 -5.01 -12.50 -8.71
C THR A 217 -4.63 -12.80 -10.16
N ASP A 218 -4.68 -11.81 -11.04
CA ASP A 218 -4.38 -11.96 -12.48
C ASP A 218 -2.92 -12.39 -12.76
N ARG A 219 -2.01 -12.16 -11.80
CA ARG A 219 -0.57 -12.41 -11.96
C ARG A 219 0.03 -13.26 -10.83
N LEU A 220 -0.62 -14.39 -10.54
CA LEU A 220 -0.03 -15.40 -9.65
C LEU A 220 1.24 -16.01 -10.26
N PRO A 221 2.22 -16.40 -9.47
CA PRO A 221 2.25 -16.41 -8.01
C PRO A 221 2.65 -15.06 -7.40
N LEU A 222 2.25 -14.83 -6.14
CA LEU A 222 2.53 -13.63 -5.38
C LEU A 222 3.57 -13.85 -4.29
N GLU A 223 4.29 -12.81 -3.91
CA GLU A 223 5.23 -12.74 -2.78
C GLU A 223 4.57 -12.12 -1.54
N ALA A 224 3.73 -11.09 -1.73
CA ALA A 224 2.96 -10.45 -0.67
C ALA A 224 1.58 -10.02 -1.19
N LEU A 225 0.62 -9.94 -0.29
CA LEU A 225 -0.75 -9.56 -0.58
C LEU A 225 -1.36 -8.93 0.67
N GLY A 226 -2.12 -7.84 0.50
CA GLY A 226 -2.80 -7.21 1.61
C GLY A 226 -3.99 -6.37 1.15
N VAL A 227 -4.90 -6.10 2.08
CA VAL A 227 -6.14 -5.35 1.87
C VAL A 227 -6.12 -4.08 2.69
N MET A 228 -6.52 -2.96 2.08
CA MET A 228 -6.61 -1.65 2.73
C MET A 228 -8.04 -1.14 2.67
N HIS A 229 -8.43 -0.32 3.63
CA HIS A 229 -9.75 0.32 3.62
C HIS A 229 -9.74 1.69 4.30
N ALA A 230 -10.75 2.51 3.97
CA ALA A 230 -11.11 3.71 4.73
C ALA A 230 -12.55 3.55 5.22
N ALA A 231 -12.76 3.37 6.53
CA ALA A 231 -14.07 3.14 7.15
C ALA A 231 -14.90 2.00 6.52
N ALA A 232 -14.27 0.88 6.12
CA ALA A 232 -14.92 -0.27 5.48
C ALA A 232 -14.39 -1.62 5.99
N ALA A 233 -14.13 -1.74 7.29
CA ALA A 233 -13.45 -2.88 7.90
C ALA A 233 -14.09 -4.23 7.58
N GLN A 234 -15.43 -4.32 7.66
CA GLN A 234 -16.13 -5.56 7.39
C GLN A 234 -15.94 -6.01 5.93
N GLU A 235 -16.11 -5.10 4.97
CA GLU A 235 -15.94 -5.43 3.54
C GLU A 235 -14.49 -5.76 3.19
N ALA A 236 -13.53 -5.13 3.86
CA ALA A 236 -12.12 -5.42 3.71
C ALA A 236 -11.78 -6.84 4.23
N ALA A 237 -12.35 -7.24 5.37
CA ALA A 237 -12.24 -8.60 5.89
C ALA A 237 -12.81 -9.63 4.91
N GLU A 238 -14.03 -9.38 4.38
CA GLU A 238 -14.66 -10.23 3.35
C GLU A 238 -13.78 -10.37 2.09
N LEU A 239 -13.13 -9.28 1.66
CA LEU A 239 -12.19 -9.33 0.52
C LEU A 239 -10.97 -10.20 0.84
N ALA A 240 -10.40 -10.06 2.03
CA ALA A 240 -9.25 -10.85 2.44
C ALA A 240 -9.60 -12.34 2.56
N ASP A 241 -10.79 -12.69 3.06
CA ASP A 241 -11.29 -14.07 3.11
C ASP A 241 -11.40 -14.68 1.71
N ARG A 242 -11.95 -13.92 0.77
CA ARG A 242 -12.05 -14.35 -0.63
C ARG A 242 -10.69 -14.47 -1.31
N LEU A 243 -9.75 -13.57 -1.03
CA LEU A 243 -8.38 -13.67 -1.52
C LEU A 243 -7.67 -14.92 -0.99
N ALA A 244 -7.88 -15.28 0.27
CA ALA A 244 -7.34 -16.51 0.85
C ALA A 244 -7.80 -17.75 0.08
N VAL A 245 -9.08 -17.83 -0.27
CA VAL A 245 -9.63 -18.91 -1.09
C VAL A 245 -9.03 -18.93 -2.51
N LEU A 246 -8.93 -17.74 -3.15
CA LEU A 246 -8.45 -17.63 -4.53
C LEU A 246 -6.96 -17.93 -4.69
N THR A 247 -6.15 -17.57 -3.69
CA THR A 247 -4.69 -17.74 -3.71
C THR A 247 -4.22 -19.04 -3.07
N GLY A 248 -5.07 -19.69 -2.28
CA GLY A 248 -4.70 -20.82 -1.43
C GLY A 248 -3.85 -20.43 -0.22
N TRP A 249 -3.75 -19.14 0.10
CA TRP A 249 -2.99 -18.66 1.26
C TRP A 249 -3.81 -18.79 2.55
N ALA A 250 -3.10 -19.01 3.67
CA ALA A 250 -3.74 -18.91 4.96
C ALA A 250 -4.27 -17.49 5.18
N ARG A 251 -5.49 -17.34 5.72
CA ARG A 251 -6.12 -16.02 5.91
C ARG A 251 -5.26 -15.04 6.71
N PRO A 252 -4.54 -15.43 7.79
CA PRO A 252 -3.64 -14.54 8.52
C PRO A 252 -2.47 -14.02 7.69
N ALA A 253 -2.12 -14.69 6.59
CA ALA A 253 -1.09 -14.24 5.67
C ALA A 253 -1.55 -13.09 4.75
N ILE A 254 -2.81 -12.67 4.86
CA ILE A 254 -3.39 -11.55 4.10
C ILE A 254 -3.81 -10.47 5.11
N PRO A 255 -2.91 -9.53 5.45
CA PRO A 255 -3.21 -8.46 6.38
C PRO A 255 -4.31 -7.54 5.86
N VAL A 256 -5.05 -6.95 6.80
CA VAL A 256 -6.05 -5.91 6.56
C VAL A 256 -5.66 -4.69 7.38
N VAL A 257 -5.64 -3.51 6.77
CA VAL A 257 -5.28 -2.26 7.46
C VAL A 257 -6.28 -1.15 7.14
N GLU A 258 -6.60 -0.33 8.12
CA GLU A 258 -7.25 0.95 7.91
C GLU A 258 -6.20 2.01 7.56
N VAL A 259 -6.39 2.71 6.42
CA VAL A 259 -5.45 3.73 5.97
C VAL A 259 -5.44 4.94 6.89
N GLY A 260 -4.33 5.70 6.92
CA GLY A 260 -4.24 6.96 7.63
C GLY A 260 -5.13 8.07 7.04
N MET A 261 -5.34 9.14 7.81
CA MET A 261 -6.19 10.28 7.44
C MET A 261 -5.64 11.03 6.24
N ALA A 262 -4.30 11.05 6.07
CA ALA A 262 -3.66 11.64 4.91
C ALA A 262 -4.15 11.01 3.60
N LEU A 263 -4.23 9.69 3.56
CA LEU A 263 -4.76 8.96 2.40
C LEU A 263 -6.28 9.00 2.33
N ALA A 264 -6.97 8.88 3.47
CA ALA A 264 -8.44 8.95 3.56
C ALA A 264 -9.00 10.28 3.06
N THR A 265 -8.25 11.40 3.23
CA THR A 265 -8.58 12.72 2.67
C THR A 265 -8.81 12.67 1.15
N HIS A 266 -8.09 11.80 0.46
CA HIS A 266 -8.16 11.68 -1.01
C HIS A 266 -8.95 10.46 -1.48
N ALA A 267 -8.96 9.36 -0.71
CA ALA A 267 -9.69 8.14 -1.07
C ALA A 267 -11.19 8.24 -0.75
N GLY A 268 -11.53 8.97 0.30
CA GLY A 268 -12.90 9.06 0.82
C GLY A 268 -13.33 7.81 1.60
N PRO A 269 -14.53 7.90 2.23
CA PRO A 269 -15.09 6.78 2.98
C PRO A 269 -15.44 5.62 2.06
N ALA A 270 -15.48 4.42 2.64
CA ALA A 270 -15.78 3.18 1.95
C ALA A 270 -14.79 2.81 0.83
N ALA A 271 -13.62 3.46 0.73
CA ALA A 271 -12.58 3.01 -0.18
C ALA A 271 -12.07 1.61 0.23
N LEU A 272 -11.83 0.74 -0.76
CA LEU A 272 -11.28 -0.60 -0.60
C LEU A 272 -10.10 -0.78 -1.54
N GLY A 273 -8.94 -1.15 -1.02
CA GLY A 273 -7.75 -1.37 -1.82
C GLY A 273 -7.15 -2.75 -1.64
N ILE A 274 -6.40 -3.20 -2.64
CA ILE A 274 -5.58 -4.41 -2.58
C ILE A 274 -4.19 -4.05 -3.09
N VAL A 275 -3.18 -4.46 -2.35
CA VAL A 275 -1.79 -4.44 -2.79
C VAL A 275 -1.32 -5.87 -2.96
N ALA A 276 -0.72 -6.16 -4.10
CA ALA A 276 -0.10 -7.43 -4.40
C ALA A 276 1.34 -7.21 -4.87
N VAL A 277 2.27 -8.03 -4.39
CA VAL A 277 3.65 -8.06 -4.87
C VAL A 277 3.85 -9.37 -5.60
N THR A 278 4.14 -9.31 -6.91
CA THR A 278 4.39 -10.52 -7.70
C THR A 278 5.74 -11.11 -7.34
N GLN A 279 5.90 -12.42 -7.48
CA GLN A 279 7.20 -13.06 -7.27
C GLN A 279 8.27 -12.52 -8.25
N PRO A 280 9.53 -12.42 -7.80
CA PRO A 280 10.62 -12.01 -8.66
C PRO A 280 10.84 -13.02 -9.79
N GLN A 281 11.28 -12.54 -10.96
CA GLN A 281 11.69 -13.40 -12.06
C GLN A 281 12.99 -14.15 -11.72
N ALA A 282 13.28 -15.24 -12.44
CA ALA A 282 14.43 -16.11 -12.17
C ALA A 282 15.76 -15.35 -12.08
N GLU A 283 16.00 -14.39 -13.00
CA GLU A 283 17.21 -13.56 -13.01
C GLU A 283 17.32 -12.60 -11.81
N GLU A 284 16.19 -12.09 -11.33
CA GLU A 284 16.13 -11.25 -10.14
C GLU A 284 16.40 -12.09 -8.87
N ASN A 285 15.86 -13.31 -8.81
CA ASN A 285 16.14 -14.25 -7.74
C ASN A 285 17.62 -14.60 -7.66
N GLU A 286 18.30 -14.79 -8.78
CA GLU A 286 19.72 -15.08 -8.82
C GLU A 286 20.55 -13.90 -8.33
N ARG A 287 20.23 -12.67 -8.75
CA ARG A 287 20.84 -11.44 -8.21
C ARG A 287 20.65 -11.30 -6.70
N ARG A 288 19.44 -11.57 -6.20
CA ARG A 288 19.12 -11.56 -4.76
C ARG A 288 20.00 -12.56 -3.98
N ARG A 289 20.15 -13.78 -4.48
CA ARG A 289 21.03 -14.80 -3.88
C ARG A 289 22.49 -14.37 -3.87
N THR A 290 22.95 -13.75 -4.92
CA THR A 290 24.35 -13.27 -5.06
C THR A 290 24.63 -12.11 -4.12
N ILE A 291 23.73 -11.13 -4.02
CA ILE A 291 23.89 -9.93 -3.19
C ILE A 291 23.89 -10.28 -1.71
N LEU A 292 23.06 -11.20 -1.27
CA LEU A 292 22.86 -11.48 0.15
C LEU A 292 23.62 -12.72 0.65
N GLY A 293 24.27 -13.49 -0.26
CA GLY A 293 24.97 -14.72 0.11
C GLY A 293 24.08 -15.76 0.85
N ARG A 294 22.78 -15.50 0.94
CA ARG A 294 21.75 -16.29 1.61
C ARG A 294 20.43 -16.12 0.88
N GLU A 295 19.55 -17.10 0.97
CA GLU A 295 18.16 -16.90 0.59
C GLU A 295 17.57 -15.77 1.44
N MET A 296 17.08 -14.72 0.80
CA MET A 296 16.27 -13.72 1.49
C MET A 296 15.14 -14.46 2.19
N PRO A 297 14.89 -14.18 3.47
CA PRO A 297 13.62 -14.61 4.04
C PRO A 297 12.53 -14.08 3.10
N ARG A 298 11.68 -14.97 2.61
CA ARG A 298 10.43 -14.53 1.97
C ARG A 298 9.83 -13.48 2.89
N ILE A 299 9.04 -12.55 2.35
CA ILE A 299 8.17 -11.73 3.20
C ILE A 299 7.16 -12.73 3.78
N GLU A 300 7.64 -13.56 4.68
CA GLU A 300 6.78 -14.46 5.45
C GLU A 300 6.09 -13.53 6.44
N LEU A 301 4.82 -13.31 6.19
CA LEU A 301 3.93 -12.75 7.18
C LEU A 301 3.98 -13.69 8.41
N PRO A 302 3.98 -13.16 9.64
CA PRO A 302 4.16 -13.98 10.83
C PRO A 302 3.23 -15.18 10.78
N HIS A 303 3.80 -16.40 10.91
CA HIS A 303 3.04 -17.62 11.09
C HIS A 303 2.34 -17.53 12.45
N ILE A 304 1.07 -17.12 12.42
CA ILE A 304 0.20 -17.28 13.57
C ILE A 304 -0.24 -18.76 13.54
N GLU A 305 0.26 -19.57 14.47
CA GLU A 305 -0.28 -20.90 14.69
C GLU A 305 -1.73 -20.77 15.11
N LEU A 306 -2.64 -21.09 14.19
CA LEU A 306 -4.06 -21.14 14.50
C LEU A 306 -4.38 -22.47 15.22
N PRO A 307 -5.21 -22.46 16.27
CA PRO A 307 -5.80 -23.68 16.79
C PRO A 307 -6.64 -24.33 15.68
N HIS A 308 -6.55 -25.65 15.57
CA HIS A 308 -7.36 -26.44 14.63
C HIS A 308 -8.84 -26.13 14.79
N ILE A 309 -9.41 -25.40 13.84
CA ILE A 309 -10.86 -25.22 13.69
C ILE A 309 -11.31 -26.18 12.59
N GLU A 310 -12.06 -27.22 12.96
CA GLU A 310 -12.77 -28.06 11.99
C GLU A 310 -13.82 -27.20 11.29
N LEU A 311 -13.65 -27.00 10.00
CA LEU A 311 -14.65 -26.30 9.18
C LEU A 311 -15.87 -27.24 8.96
N PRO A 312 -17.11 -26.77 9.16
CA PRO A 312 -18.29 -27.54 8.80
C PRO A 312 -18.35 -27.72 7.27
N HIS A 313 -18.71 -28.93 6.84
CA HIS A 313 -18.96 -29.26 5.43
C HIS A 313 -20.04 -28.30 4.86
N ILE A 314 -19.65 -27.45 3.91
CA ILE A 314 -20.60 -26.65 3.15
C ILE A 314 -20.85 -27.35 1.81
N ASP A 315 -22.03 -27.93 1.65
CA ASP A 315 -22.51 -28.42 0.35
C ASP A 315 -22.75 -27.23 -0.60
N LEU A 316 -21.93 -27.12 -1.63
CA LEU A 316 -22.12 -26.14 -2.69
C LEU A 316 -23.21 -26.61 -3.66
N PRO A 317 -24.24 -25.80 -3.94
CA PRO A 317 -25.23 -26.16 -4.96
C PRO A 317 -24.58 -26.23 -6.34
N ARG A 318 -24.78 -27.37 -7.02
CA ARG A 318 -24.37 -27.56 -8.43
C ARG A 318 -25.25 -26.66 -9.30
N PHE A 319 -24.67 -25.67 -9.97
CA PHE A 319 -25.32 -24.95 -11.04
C PHE A 319 -25.50 -25.88 -12.23
N GLY A 320 -26.77 -26.19 -12.57
CA GLY A 320 -27.15 -26.95 -13.73
C GLY A 320 -26.74 -26.24 -15.03
N ARG A 321 -26.24 -27.01 -15.98
CA ARG A 321 -26.12 -26.59 -17.37
C ARG A 321 -27.54 -26.35 -17.91
N ASP A 322 -27.76 -25.16 -18.46
CA ASP A 322 -28.94 -24.86 -19.27
C ASP A 322 -28.78 -25.52 -20.65
N ASP A 323 -29.46 -26.65 -20.84
CA ASP A 323 -29.69 -27.25 -22.16
C ASP A 323 -30.79 -26.41 -22.84
N ARG A 324 -30.41 -25.54 -23.75
CA ARG A 324 -31.30 -24.96 -24.77
C ARG A 324 -30.55 -24.95 -26.12
N ASP A 325 -30.65 -26.04 -26.79
CA ASP A 325 -30.63 -26.15 -28.26
C ASP A 325 -31.38 -27.41 -28.63
N GLU A 326 -32.58 -27.21 -29.21
CA GLU A 326 -33.24 -28.06 -30.18
C GLU A 326 -34.70 -27.60 -30.27
N HIS A 327 -34.98 -26.82 -31.30
CA HIS A 327 -36.19 -26.97 -32.14
C HIS A 327 -36.22 -25.84 -33.19
N GLU A 328 -35.51 -26.03 -34.27
CA GLU A 328 -35.96 -25.64 -35.59
C GLU A 328 -36.56 -26.90 -36.24
N ASP A 329 -37.72 -26.70 -36.78
CA ASP A 329 -38.45 -27.33 -37.88
C ASP A 329 -39.90 -27.58 -37.55
N ARG A 330 -40.74 -26.66 -37.92
CA ARG A 330 -41.95 -26.84 -38.81
C ARG A 330 -42.70 -25.53 -38.98
#